data_3dbd5b52366bc5cedd84f5fdfda94579
#
_entry.id   3dbd5b52366bc5cedd84f5fdfda94579
#
_cell.length_a   1.000
_cell.length_b   1.000
_cell.length_c   1.000
_cell.angle_alpha   90.00
_cell.angle_beta   90.00
_cell.angle_gamma   90.00
#
_symmetry.space_group_name_H-M   'P 1'
#
loop_
_entity.id
_entity.type
_entity.pdbx_description
1 polymer ?
#
loop_
_entity_poly.entity_id
_entity_poly.type
_entity_poly.pdbx_seq_one_letter_code
_entity_poly.pdbx_strand_id
1 'polypeptide(L)'
;MEFLYYPLGFALLLGVVVTIHELGHFFAARIVGVHVVRFSVGFGKPLFGFTDKHGTYFTLAVIPLGGYVKLLGEDSGGAEEAEEGVGQPSNKRAKNFLELSNWDKIFIAIAGPGANFILSILTFAVISMIGSYEPVPLFKAEKQFQLLSSRLGDRIHQVIAVDEVETKTWGQVQLSLAERLGDSGVIRLGLYDLESDSLIKLEVPISGWHKDATEPNLLQSLGVNPGIFPVIGQFSEGSPAHSVGLR
;
A
#
# COMPACT_ATOMS: atom_id res chain seq x y z
N MET A 1 -4.58 20.65 -11.77
CA MET A 1 -3.46 19.72 -12.14
C MET A 1 -3.46 18.41 -11.33
N GLU A 2 -4.13 18.34 -10.20
CA GLU A 2 -4.20 17.12 -9.37
C GLU A 2 -4.86 15.91 -10.06
N PHE A 3 -5.83 16.16 -10.92
CA PHE A 3 -6.55 15.09 -11.65
C PHE A 3 -5.65 14.18 -12.51
N LEU A 4 -4.50 14.65 -12.99
CA LEU A 4 -3.57 13.87 -13.80
C LEU A 4 -2.66 12.95 -12.98
N TYR A 5 -2.43 13.25 -11.71
CA TYR A 5 -1.54 12.44 -10.87
C TYR A 5 -2.08 11.03 -10.61
N TYR A 6 -3.40 10.89 -10.41
CA TYR A 6 -4.00 9.58 -10.15
C TYR A 6 -3.92 8.62 -11.35
N PRO A 7 -4.31 9.01 -12.59
CA PRO A 7 -4.16 8.14 -13.75
C PRO A 7 -2.69 7.80 -14.06
N LEU A 8 -1.78 8.77 -13.92
CA LEU A 8 -0.36 8.56 -14.17
C LEU A 8 0.26 7.62 -13.12
N GLY A 9 -0.06 7.81 -11.84
CA GLY A 9 0.37 6.93 -10.76
C GLY A 9 -0.15 5.51 -10.93
N PHE A 10 -1.43 5.36 -11.32
CA PHE A 10 -2.03 4.07 -11.63
C PHE A 10 -1.35 3.38 -12.80
N ALA A 11 -1.10 4.09 -13.92
CA ALA A 11 -0.43 3.53 -15.09
C ALA A 11 1.00 3.09 -14.77
N LEU A 12 1.73 3.86 -13.97
CA LEU A 12 3.08 3.52 -13.53
C LEU A 12 3.08 2.27 -12.63
N LEU A 13 2.18 2.22 -11.65
CA LEU A 13 2.04 1.07 -10.75
C LEU A 13 1.69 -0.20 -11.53
N LEU A 14 0.69 -0.10 -12.43
CA LEU A 14 0.28 -1.20 -13.29
C LEU A 14 1.41 -1.67 -14.17
N GLY A 15 2.17 -0.74 -14.77
CA GLY A 15 3.34 -1.05 -15.60
C GLY A 15 4.40 -1.85 -14.83
N VAL A 16 4.70 -1.44 -13.60
CA VAL A 16 5.66 -2.16 -12.74
C VAL A 16 5.16 -3.57 -12.41
N VAL A 17 3.91 -3.68 -11.92
CA VAL A 17 3.32 -4.97 -11.51
C VAL A 17 3.27 -5.96 -12.67
N VAL A 18 2.82 -5.49 -13.85
CA VAL A 18 2.76 -6.34 -15.05
C VAL A 18 4.16 -6.72 -15.53
N THR A 19 5.11 -5.78 -15.54
CA THR A 19 6.50 -6.11 -15.94
C THR A 19 7.10 -7.18 -15.06
N ILE A 20 6.92 -7.13 -13.74
CA ILE A 20 7.40 -8.16 -12.81
C ILE A 20 6.68 -9.49 -13.03
N HIS A 21 5.37 -9.46 -13.32
CA HIS A 21 4.60 -10.63 -13.68
C HIS A 21 5.18 -11.33 -14.92
N GLU A 22 5.38 -10.58 -15.99
CA GLU A 22 5.96 -11.09 -17.24
C GLU A 22 7.40 -11.60 -17.05
N LEU A 23 8.19 -10.94 -16.20
CA LEU A 23 9.53 -11.41 -15.83
C LEU A 23 9.47 -12.77 -15.12
N GLY A 24 8.43 -13.03 -14.32
CA GLY A 24 8.20 -14.36 -13.72
C GLY A 24 8.09 -15.45 -14.79
N HIS A 25 7.23 -15.26 -15.78
CA HIS A 25 7.07 -16.18 -16.91
C HIS A 25 8.34 -16.33 -17.72
N PHE A 26 9.01 -15.22 -18.00
CA PHE A 26 10.27 -15.18 -18.73
C PHE A 26 11.37 -16.00 -18.06
N PHE A 27 11.61 -15.83 -16.77
CA PHE A 27 12.62 -16.59 -16.04
C PHE A 27 12.26 -18.07 -15.93
N ALA A 28 11.00 -18.39 -15.65
CA ALA A 28 10.53 -19.77 -15.60
C ALA A 28 10.70 -20.48 -16.94
N ALA A 29 10.34 -19.85 -18.06
CA ALA A 29 10.54 -20.38 -19.40
C ALA A 29 12.02 -20.67 -19.68
N ARG A 30 12.91 -19.75 -19.31
CA ARG A 30 14.37 -19.96 -19.46
C ARG A 30 14.93 -21.09 -18.60
N ILE A 31 14.45 -21.25 -17.35
CA ILE A 31 14.84 -22.34 -16.45
C ILE A 31 14.47 -23.69 -17.05
N VAL A 32 13.26 -23.81 -17.60
CA VAL A 32 12.78 -25.05 -18.25
C VAL A 32 13.45 -25.31 -19.60
N GLY A 33 14.06 -24.28 -20.18
CA GLY A 33 14.79 -24.35 -21.46
C GLY A 33 13.95 -24.05 -22.71
N VAL A 34 12.80 -23.39 -22.53
CA VAL A 34 11.99 -22.85 -23.62
C VAL A 34 12.59 -21.56 -24.14
N HIS A 35 12.63 -21.41 -25.46
CA HIS A 35 13.06 -20.17 -26.06
C HIS A 35 11.97 -19.10 -25.94
N VAL A 36 12.36 -17.96 -25.35
CA VAL A 36 11.51 -16.76 -25.32
C VAL A 36 11.80 -15.96 -26.58
N VAL A 37 10.83 -15.89 -27.47
CA VAL A 37 10.93 -15.16 -28.75
C VAL A 37 10.89 -13.67 -28.52
N ARG A 38 9.93 -13.21 -27.69
CA ARG A 38 9.73 -11.79 -27.42
C ARG A 38 9.33 -11.55 -25.98
N PHE A 39 9.89 -10.50 -25.39
CA PHE A 39 9.48 -9.93 -24.11
C PHE A 39 9.05 -8.48 -24.35
N SER A 40 7.79 -8.17 -24.12
CA SER A 40 7.25 -6.83 -24.35
C SER A 40 6.73 -6.20 -23.06
N VAL A 41 7.17 -5.00 -22.77
CA VAL A 41 6.55 -4.11 -21.80
C VAL A 41 5.64 -3.15 -22.56
N GLY A 42 4.34 -3.27 -22.36
CA GLY A 42 3.33 -2.54 -23.11
C GLY A 42 2.84 -3.26 -24.36
N PHE A 43 1.85 -2.64 -25.00
CA PHE A 43 1.23 -3.10 -26.23
C PHE A 43 1.39 -2.08 -27.38
N GLY A 44 1.24 -2.54 -28.62
CA GLY A 44 1.26 -1.71 -29.83
C GLY A 44 2.65 -1.55 -30.43
N LYS A 45 2.88 -0.42 -31.11
CA LYS A 45 4.13 -0.19 -31.85
C LYS A 45 5.33 -0.12 -30.89
N PRO A 46 6.46 -0.77 -31.22
CA PRO A 46 7.67 -0.67 -30.40
C PRO A 46 8.25 0.75 -30.47
N LEU A 47 8.49 1.33 -29.29
CA LEU A 47 9.22 2.60 -29.13
C LEU A 47 10.74 2.35 -29.15
N PHE A 48 11.14 1.28 -28.48
CA PHE A 48 12.52 0.85 -28.35
C PHE A 48 12.56 -0.67 -28.25
N GLY A 49 13.57 -1.29 -28.84
CA GLY A 49 13.77 -2.73 -28.76
C GLY A 49 15.21 -3.14 -29.06
N PHE A 50 15.62 -4.25 -28.49
CA PHE A 50 16.91 -4.87 -28.76
C PHE A 50 16.81 -6.38 -28.61
N THR A 51 17.70 -7.11 -29.30
CA THR A 51 17.80 -8.57 -29.17
C THR A 51 18.96 -8.94 -28.26
N ASP A 52 18.72 -9.81 -27.28
CA ASP A 52 19.79 -10.29 -26.40
C ASP A 52 20.63 -11.39 -27.05
N LYS A 53 21.71 -11.81 -26.36
CA LYS A 53 22.62 -12.88 -26.82
C LYS A 53 21.97 -14.26 -26.96
N HIS A 54 20.74 -14.44 -26.40
CA HIS A 54 20.01 -15.70 -26.49
C HIS A 54 18.97 -15.68 -27.60
N GLY A 55 18.83 -14.55 -28.31
CA GLY A 55 17.87 -14.37 -29.39
C GLY A 55 16.49 -13.92 -28.94
N THR A 56 16.32 -13.47 -27.72
CA THR A 56 15.05 -12.87 -27.26
C THR A 56 14.99 -11.39 -27.66
N TYR A 57 13.92 -10.99 -28.31
CA TYR A 57 13.66 -9.58 -28.63
C TYR A 57 12.93 -8.90 -27.47
N PHE A 58 13.63 -7.99 -26.79
CA PHE A 58 13.06 -7.12 -25.73
C PHE A 58 12.53 -5.86 -26.35
N THR A 59 11.31 -5.46 -25.98
CA THR A 59 10.69 -4.25 -26.51
C THR A 59 9.90 -3.49 -25.45
N LEU A 60 9.93 -2.16 -25.57
CA LEU A 60 9.05 -1.22 -24.87
C LEU A 60 8.08 -0.67 -25.90
N ALA A 61 6.77 -0.83 -25.67
CA ALA A 61 5.73 -0.39 -26.58
C ALA A 61 5.01 0.88 -26.10
N VAL A 62 4.25 1.50 -27.01
CA VAL A 62 3.62 2.82 -26.78
C VAL A 62 2.60 2.81 -25.66
N ILE A 63 1.85 1.71 -25.48
CA ILE A 63 0.74 1.64 -24.52
C ILE A 63 1.24 0.91 -23.27
N PRO A 64 1.54 1.61 -22.15
CA PRO A 64 2.16 1.00 -20.96
C PRO A 64 1.14 0.28 -20.04
N LEU A 65 0.05 -0.23 -20.60
CA LEU A 65 -1.04 -0.87 -19.88
C LEU A 65 -0.96 -2.40 -19.93
N GLY A 66 0.25 -2.96 -19.81
CA GLY A 66 0.39 -4.40 -19.86
C GLY A 66 1.76 -4.85 -20.35
N GLY A 67 1.83 -6.09 -20.78
CA GLY A 67 3.01 -6.71 -21.37
C GLY A 67 2.68 -8.12 -21.81
N TYR A 68 3.65 -8.81 -22.41
CA TYR A 68 3.54 -10.21 -22.73
C TYR A 68 4.90 -10.86 -22.98
N VAL A 69 4.94 -12.16 -22.75
CA VAL A 69 6.06 -13.03 -23.08
C VAL A 69 5.58 -13.98 -24.18
N LYS A 70 6.23 -13.98 -25.34
CA LYS A 70 5.95 -14.92 -26.44
C LYS A 70 6.95 -16.06 -26.41
N LEU A 71 6.45 -17.27 -26.23
CA LEU A 71 7.25 -18.49 -26.20
C LEU A 71 7.29 -19.17 -27.56
N LEU A 72 8.38 -19.86 -27.86
CA LEU A 72 8.49 -20.62 -29.09
C LEU A 72 7.47 -21.76 -29.11
N GLY A 73 6.61 -21.77 -30.17
CA GLY A 73 5.56 -22.77 -30.33
C GLY A 73 4.30 -22.53 -29.55
N GLU A 74 4.15 -21.36 -28.91
CA GLU A 74 2.89 -20.92 -28.37
C GLU A 74 2.07 -20.30 -29.51
N ASP A 75 1.01 -21.00 -29.92
CA ASP A 75 0.08 -20.50 -30.94
C ASP A 75 -0.68 -19.29 -30.38
N SER A 76 -0.19 -18.12 -30.67
CA SER A 76 -0.96 -16.88 -30.53
C SER A 76 -2.01 -16.88 -31.62
N GLY A 77 -3.21 -17.35 -31.30
CA GLY A 77 -4.34 -17.36 -32.22
C GLY A 77 -4.59 -16.00 -32.86
N GLY A 78 -4.24 -15.83 -34.12
CA GLY A 78 -4.62 -14.74 -34.96
C GLY A 78 -3.61 -13.62 -35.14
N ALA A 79 -3.07 -13.60 -36.33
CA ALA A 79 -2.21 -12.67 -37.02
C ALA A 79 -0.74 -13.13 -37.06
N GLU A 80 -0.42 -13.92 -38.08
CA GLU A 80 0.88 -13.88 -38.74
C GLU A 80 1.09 -12.52 -39.39
N GLU A 81 1.19 -11.47 -38.61
CA GLU A 81 1.92 -10.30 -39.06
C GLU A 81 3.39 -10.69 -38.94
N ALA A 82 4.10 -10.65 -40.07
CA ALA A 82 5.55 -10.72 -40.12
C ALA A 82 6.12 -9.56 -39.28
N GLU A 83 6.16 -9.74 -37.95
CA GLU A 83 6.65 -8.73 -37.04
C GLU A 83 8.17 -8.62 -37.23
N GLU A 84 8.61 -7.47 -37.73
CA GLU A 84 10.00 -7.06 -37.70
C GLU A 84 10.56 -7.30 -36.27
N GLY A 85 11.57 -8.15 -36.14
CA GLY A 85 12.26 -8.42 -34.88
C GLY A 85 11.93 -9.73 -34.18
N VAL A 86 11.42 -10.74 -34.91
CA VAL A 86 11.25 -12.08 -34.33
C VAL A 86 12.63 -12.65 -33.97
N GLY A 87 12.90 -12.76 -32.69
CA GLY A 87 14.14 -13.34 -32.17
C GLY A 87 14.23 -14.82 -32.56
N GLN A 88 15.20 -15.16 -33.38
CA GLN A 88 15.50 -16.56 -33.72
C GLN A 88 16.32 -17.19 -32.58
N PRO A 89 16.04 -18.47 -32.22
CA PRO A 89 16.82 -19.14 -31.20
C PRO A 89 18.28 -19.22 -31.63
N SER A 90 19.20 -18.67 -30.85
CA SER A 90 20.62 -18.80 -31.04
C SER A 90 21.12 -20.23 -30.76
N ASN A 91 20.29 -21.06 -30.14
CA ASN A 91 20.59 -22.45 -29.81
C ASN A 91 19.60 -23.40 -30.51
N LYS A 92 20.10 -24.28 -31.37
CA LYS A 92 19.34 -25.34 -32.06
C LYS A 92 18.67 -26.37 -31.11
N ARG A 93 18.97 -26.33 -29.80
CA ARG A 93 18.41 -27.23 -28.78
C ARG A 93 17.32 -26.55 -27.94
N ALA A 94 16.87 -25.36 -28.32
CA ALA A 94 15.78 -24.69 -27.62
C ALA A 94 14.48 -25.50 -27.70
N LYS A 95 13.87 -25.77 -26.55
CA LYS A 95 12.61 -26.51 -26.49
C LYS A 95 11.45 -25.65 -27.00
N ASN A 96 10.51 -26.34 -27.62
CA ASN A 96 9.21 -25.75 -27.98
C ASN A 96 8.26 -25.86 -26.80
N PHE A 97 7.42 -24.84 -26.55
CA PHE A 97 6.43 -24.84 -25.46
C PHE A 97 5.45 -26.02 -25.54
N LEU A 98 5.07 -26.43 -26.76
CA LEU A 98 4.16 -27.55 -26.95
C LEU A 98 4.77 -28.90 -26.52
N GLU A 99 6.08 -29.04 -26.59
CA GLU A 99 6.83 -30.25 -26.24
C GLU A 99 7.10 -30.39 -24.73
N LEU A 100 6.73 -29.39 -23.95
CA LEU A 100 6.94 -29.41 -22.52
C LEU A 100 6.01 -30.40 -21.80
N SER A 101 6.50 -30.92 -20.67
CA SER A 101 5.66 -31.63 -19.74
C SER A 101 4.57 -30.70 -19.13
N ASN A 102 3.46 -31.29 -18.70
CA ASN A 102 2.41 -30.52 -18.05
C ASN A 102 2.90 -29.79 -16.78
N TRP A 103 3.84 -30.37 -16.06
CA TRP A 103 4.44 -29.75 -14.87
C TRP A 103 5.27 -28.50 -15.22
N ASP A 104 6.03 -28.55 -16.30
CA ASP A 104 6.79 -27.40 -16.79
C ASP A 104 5.86 -26.25 -17.22
N LYS A 105 4.76 -26.60 -17.90
CA LYS A 105 3.73 -25.61 -18.29
C LYS A 105 3.07 -24.96 -17.08
N ILE A 106 2.71 -25.75 -16.05
CA ILE A 106 2.17 -25.26 -14.79
C ILE A 106 3.19 -24.37 -14.08
N PHE A 107 4.46 -24.78 -14.04
CA PHE A 107 5.52 -23.98 -13.42
C PHE A 107 5.65 -22.60 -14.09
N ILE A 108 5.68 -22.55 -15.43
CA ILE A 108 5.70 -21.29 -16.17
C ILE A 108 4.44 -20.47 -15.85
N ALA A 109 3.25 -21.09 -15.87
CA ALA A 109 1.99 -20.38 -15.62
C ALA A 109 1.90 -19.76 -14.21
N ILE A 110 2.41 -20.45 -13.18
CA ILE A 110 2.39 -19.96 -11.79
C ILE A 110 3.48 -18.92 -11.54
N ALA A 111 4.55 -18.90 -12.31
CA ALA A 111 5.70 -18.05 -12.08
C ALA A 111 5.38 -16.54 -12.18
N GLY A 112 4.46 -16.15 -13.07
CA GLY A 112 3.98 -14.76 -13.17
C GLY A 112 3.32 -14.28 -11.88
N PRO A 113 2.21 -14.90 -11.45
CA PRO A 113 1.58 -14.59 -10.17
C PRO A 113 2.53 -14.73 -8.98
N GLY A 114 3.41 -15.75 -9.01
CA GLY A 114 4.43 -15.97 -7.97
C GLY A 114 5.41 -14.79 -7.85
N ALA A 115 5.84 -14.21 -8.97
CA ALA A 115 6.72 -13.04 -8.98
C ALA A 115 6.03 -11.82 -8.34
N ASN A 116 4.74 -11.61 -8.62
CA ASN A 116 3.97 -10.54 -7.98
C ASN A 116 3.79 -10.76 -6.48
N PHE A 117 3.63 -12.00 -6.05
CA PHE A 117 3.57 -12.35 -4.63
C PHE A 117 4.89 -12.02 -3.92
N ILE A 118 6.03 -12.38 -4.53
CA ILE A 118 7.36 -12.01 -4.02
C ILE A 118 7.52 -10.49 -3.98
N LEU A 119 7.12 -9.77 -5.03
CA LEU A 119 7.14 -8.31 -5.07
C LEU A 119 6.35 -7.71 -3.90
N SER A 120 5.16 -8.24 -3.61
CA SER A 120 4.33 -7.78 -2.48
C SER A 120 5.04 -7.99 -1.15
N ILE A 121 5.62 -9.16 -0.91
CA ILE A 121 6.38 -9.46 0.33
C ILE A 121 7.54 -8.47 0.48
N LEU A 122 8.32 -8.26 -0.57
CA LEU A 122 9.46 -7.34 -0.54
C LEU A 122 9.01 -5.89 -0.30
N THR A 123 7.92 -5.46 -0.93
CA THR A 123 7.37 -4.11 -0.74
C THR A 123 6.91 -3.91 0.70
N PHE A 124 6.18 -4.87 1.27
CA PHE A 124 5.75 -4.80 2.67
C PHE A 124 6.94 -4.83 3.65
N ALA A 125 7.96 -5.64 3.35
CA ALA A 125 9.18 -5.66 4.15
C ALA A 125 9.88 -4.29 4.16
N VAL A 126 10.02 -3.65 2.99
CA VAL A 126 10.61 -2.32 2.86
C VAL A 126 9.78 -1.27 3.61
N ILE A 127 8.44 -1.27 3.45
CA ILE A 127 7.55 -0.36 4.18
C ILE A 127 7.70 -0.55 5.69
N SER A 128 7.75 -1.82 6.15
CA SER A 128 7.93 -2.12 7.57
C SER A 128 9.29 -1.68 8.12
N MET A 129 10.33 -1.69 7.30
CA MET A 129 11.68 -1.21 7.70
C MET A 129 11.75 0.32 7.75
N ILE A 130 11.06 1.02 6.84
CA ILE A 130 11.00 2.48 6.82
C ILE A 130 10.13 2.99 7.99
N GLY A 131 9.13 2.21 8.39
CA GLY A 131 8.09 2.60 9.34
C GLY A 131 7.02 3.49 8.69
N SER A 132 5.86 3.54 9.32
CA SER A 132 4.79 4.46 8.95
C SER A 132 4.71 5.59 9.98
N TYR A 133 4.73 6.82 9.50
CA TYR A 133 4.41 7.96 10.35
C TYR A 133 2.89 8.03 10.52
N GLU A 134 2.39 7.50 11.61
CA GLU A 134 0.98 7.72 11.97
C GLU A 134 0.90 8.96 12.86
N PRO A 135 -0.08 9.84 12.60
CA PRO A 135 -0.26 11.03 13.43
C PRO A 135 -0.65 10.61 14.86
N VAL A 136 -0.04 11.27 15.81
CA VAL A 136 -0.37 11.13 17.23
C VAL A 136 -1.86 11.42 17.42
N PRO A 137 -2.60 10.68 18.25
CA PRO A 137 -4.04 10.83 18.40
C PRO A 137 -4.41 12.08 19.21
N LEU A 138 -4.28 13.24 18.57
CA LEU A 138 -4.61 14.54 19.14
C LEU A 138 -6.03 14.97 18.78
N PHE A 139 -6.75 15.50 19.72
CA PHE A 139 -8.10 16.01 19.52
C PHE A 139 -8.42 17.22 20.39
N LYS A 140 -9.49 17.94 20.00
CA LYS A 140 -10.20 18.88 20.85
C LYS A 140 -11.59 18.36 21.12
N ALA A 141 -12.09 18.57 22.35
CA ALA A 141 -13.46 18.20 22.69
C ALA A 141 -14.45 19.07 21.91
N GLU A 142 -15.43 18.43 21.28
CA GLU A 142 -16.51 19.19 20.61
C GLU A 142 -17.45 19.83 21.63
N LYS A 143 -17.77 21.11 21.42
CA LYS A 143 -18.60 21.89 22.34
C LYS A 143 -20.01 21.30 22.55
N GLN A 144 -20.53 20.58 21.57
CA GLN A 144 -21.85 19.93 21.65
C GLN A 144 -21.88 18.74 22.63
N PHE A 145 -20.72 18.14 22.94
CA PHE A 145 -20.59 17.05 23.90
C PHE A 145 -20.24 17.61 25.27
N GLN A 146 -21.28 17.98 26.04
CA GLN A 146 -21.11 18.64 27.34
C GLN A 146 -20.23 17.85 28.32
N LEU A 147 -20.28 16.51 28.29
CA LEU A 147 -19.47 15.68 29.19
C LEU A 147 -17.97 15.91 28.97
N LEU A 148 -17.52 15.92 27.72
CA LEU A 148 -16.12 16.13 27.37
C LEU A 148 -15.74 17.60 27.48
N SER A 149 -16.52 18.49 26.86
CA SER A 149 -16.22 19.93 26.83
C SER A 149 -16.18 20.60 28.20
N SER A 150 -17.01 20.16 29.13
CA SER A 150 -17.01 20.70 30.51
C SER A 150 -15.79 20.28 31.33
N ARG A 151 -15.23 19.09 31.04
CA ARG A 151 -14.07 18.57 31.76
C ARG A 151 -12.73 18.91 31.10
N LEU A 152 -12.71 19.00 29.76
CA LEU A 152 -11.48 19.15 28.97
C LEU A 152 -11.27 20.60 28.50
N GLY A 153 -12.33 21.40 28.42
CA GLY A 153 -12.27 22.76 27.89
C GLY A 153 -11.88 22.78 26.38
N ASP A 154 -11.35 23.91 25.91
CA ASP A 154 -10.93 24.12 24.51
C ASP A 154 -9.41 23.87 24.33
N ARG A 155 -8.93 22.82 24.97
CA ARG A 155 -7.50 22.44 24.92
C ARG A 155 -7.26 21.25 24.01
N ILE A 156 -6.01 21.07 23.62
CA ILE A 156 -5.57 19.91 22.83
C ILE A 156 -5.18 18.78 23.78
N HIS A 157 -5.80 17.63 23.56
CA HIS A 157 -5.53 16.42 24.32
C HIS A 157 -5.04 15.31 23.42
N GLN A 158 -4.19 14.47 23.96
CA GLN A 158 -3.77 13.22 23.31
C GLN A 158 -4.50 12.05 23.97
N VAL A 159 -5.05 11.13 23.16
CA VAL A 159 -5.53 9.85 23.67
C VAL A 159 -4.32 8.95 23.86
N ILE A 160 -4.04 8.53 25.08
CA ILE A 160 -2.91 7.66 25.44
C ILE A 160 -3.34 6.25 25.81
N ALA A 161 -4.61 6.06 26.16
CA ALA A 161 -5.15 4.74 26.44
C ALA A 161 -6.67 4.71 26.21
N VAL A 162 -7.20 3.55 25.86
CA VAL A 162 -8.63 3.23 25.83
C VAL A 162 -8.82 2.00 26.74
N ASP A 163 -9.69 2.14 27.73
CA ASP A 163 -9.80 1.21 28.88
C ASP A 163 -8.44 1.04 29.57
N GLU A 164 -7.80 -0.07 29.46
CA GLU A 164 -6.47 -0.32 30.05
C GLU A 164 -5.39 -0.55 28.98
N VAL A 165 -5.76 -0.38 27.70
CA VAL A 165 -4.87 -0.59 26.55
C VAL A 165 -4.20 0.72 26.16
N GLU A 166 -2.88 0.78 26.23
CA GLU A 166 -2.11 1.94 25.72
C GLU A 166 -2.27 2.10 24.22
N THR A 167 -2.48 3.35 23.78
CA THR A 167 -2.66 3.71 22.39
C THR A 167 -1.70 4.83 21.99
N LYS A 168 -1.02 4.67 20.84
CA LYS A 168 -0.05 5.65 20.29
C LYS A 168 -0.52 6.29 19.00
N THR A 169 -1.48 5.68 18.33
CA THR A 169 -1.97 6.08 17.01
C THR A 169 -3.49 6.06 16.97
N TRP A 170 -4.08 6.80 16.02
CA TRP A 170 -5.54 6.79 15.83
C TRP A 170 -6.05 5.38 15.44
N GLY A 171 -5.26 4.60 14.69
CA GLY A 171 -5.63 3.23 14.34
C GLY A 171 -5.80 2.33 15.57
N GLN A 172 -4.88 2.44 16.55
CA GLN A 172 -4.97 1.71 17.81
C GLN A 172 -6.17 2.15 18.66
N VAL A 173 -6.42 3.47 18.73
CA VAL A 173 -7.61 4.00 19.43
C VAL A 173 -8.89 3.45 18.82
N GLN A 174 -9.02 3.50 17.48
CA GLN A 174 -10.21 2.97 16.81
C GLN A 174 -10.37 1.46 16.99
N LEU A 175 -9.29 0.70 16.97
CA LEU A 175 -9.32 -0.75 17.19
C LEU A 175 -9.81 -1.08 18.60
N SER A 176 -9.25 -0.43 19.63
CA SER A 176 -9.69 -0.63 21.02
C SER A 176 -11.15 -0.20 21.25
N LEU A 177 -11.60 0.87 20.59
CA LEU A 177 -13.00 1.28 20.63
C LEU A 177 -13.92 0.29 19.90
N ALA A 178 -13.46 -0.29 18.79
CA ALA A 178 -14.23 -1.27 18.01
C ALA A 178 -14.52 -2.56 18.82
N GLU A 179 -13.65 -2.94 19.74
CA GLU A 179 -13.87 -4.07 20.65
C GLU A 179 -15.07 -3.84 21.60
N ARG A 180 -15.53 -2.58 21.77
CA ARG A 180 -16.63 -2.20 22.65
C ARG A 180 -17.97 -2.05 21.91
N LEU A 181 -18.02 -2.37 20.62
CA LEU A 181 -19.25 -2.31 19.83
C LEU A 181 -20.33 -3.24 20.40
N GLY A 182 -21.52 -2.70 20.60
CA GLY A 182 -22.65 -3.42 21.19
C GLY A 182 -22.66 -3.48 22.71
N ASP A 183 -21.58 -3.05 23.38
CA ASP A 183 -21.45 -3.10 24.82
C ASP A 183 -22.27 -2.02 25.55
N SER A 184 -22.50 -2.28 26.82
CA SER A 184 -23.02 -1.33 27.80
C SER A 184 -22.09 -1.24 28.99
N GLY A 185 -22.01 -0.06 29.60
CA GLY A 185 -21.12 0.17 30.74
C GLY A 185 -20.38 1.49 30.62
N VAL A 186 -19.07 1.47 30.75
CA VAL A 186 -18.21 2.65 30.72
C VAL A 186 -16.99 2.41 29.86
N ILE A 187 -16.68 3.33 28.97
CA ILE A 187 -15.38 3.41 28.27
C ILE A 187 -14.49 4.36 29.06
N ARG A 188 -13.29 3.91 29.41
CA ARG A 188 -12.29 4.72 30.10
C ARG A 188 -11.27 5.25 29.11
N LEU A 189 -11.20 6.56 28.97
CA LEU A 189 -10.20 7.23 28.13
C LEU A 189 -9.07 7.76 29.00
N GLY A 190 -7.86 7.30 28.77
CA GLY A 190 -6.64 7.91 29.27
C GLY A 190 -6.22 9.04 28.36
N LEU A 191 -6.20 10.26 28.87
CA LEU A 191 -5.89 11.46 28.12
C LEU A 191 -4.67 12.16 28.71
N TYR A 192 -3.87 12.78 27.85
CA TYR A 192 -2.78 13.64 28.23
C TYR A 192 -3.08 15.06 27.74
N ASP A 193 -3.15 16.01 28.68
CA ASP A 193 -3.33 17.44 28.38
C ASP A 193 -1.96 18.06 28.07
N LEU A 194 -1.80 18.52 26.82
CA LEU A 194 -0.53 19.08 26.35
C LEU A 194 -0.21 20.46 26.98
N GLU A 195 -1.21 21.19 27.46
CA GLU A 195 -0.99 22.51 28.03
C GLU A 195 -0.63 22.45 29.52
N SER A 196 -1.30 21.59 30.28
CA SER A 196 -1.09 21.44 31.71
C SER A 196 -0.11 20.33 32.11
N ASP A 197 0.43 19.58 31.12
CA ASP A 197 1.34 18.44 31.33
C ASP A 197 0.77 17.42 32.34
N SER A 198 -0.51 17.09 32.20
CA SER A 198 -1.23 16.28 33.17
C SER A 198 -2.01 15.13 32.52
N LEU A 199 -2.13 14.04 33.29
CA LEU A 199 -2.93 12.88 32.92
C LEU A 199 -4.37 13.05 33.41
N ILE A 200 -5.33 12.85 32.53
CA ILE A 200 -6.76 12.90 32.82
C ILE A 200 -7.36 11.54 32.52
N LYS A 201 -8.10 10.98 33.47
CA LYS A 201 -8.93 9.78 33.25
C LYS A 201 -10.37 10.22 33.07
N LEU A 202 -10.94 9.89 31.93
CA LEU A 202 -12.33 10.24 31.62
C LEU A 202 -13.15 8.97 31.46
N GLU A 203 -14.26 8.90 32.13
CA GLU A 203 -15.23 7.81 32.04
C GLU A 203 -16.44 8.26 31.23
N VAL A 204 -16.71 7.54 30.12
CA VAL A 204 -17.83 7.82 29.22
C VAL A 204 -18.82 6.67 29.30
N PRO A 205 -20.04 6.91 29.83
CA PRO A 205 -21.07 5.89 29.93
C PRO A 205 -21.61 5.55 28.54
N ILE A 206 -21.77 4.26 28.26
CA ILE A 206 -22.31 3.72 27.02
C ILE A 206 -23.44 2.74 27.30
N SER A 207 -24.40 2.63 26.37
CA SER A 207 -25.51 1.67 26.48
C SER A 207 -25.85 1.13 25.09
N GLY A 208 -25.61 -0.18 24.87
CA GLY A 208 -25.78 -0.82 23.55
C GLY A 208 -25.06 -0.04 22.45
N TRP A 209 -23.83 0.40 22.73
CA TRP A 209 -23.11 1.37 21.93
C TRP A 209 -22.90 0.89 20.49
N HIS A 210 -23.52 1.60 19.52
CA HIS A 210 -23.50 1.25 18.09
C HIS A 210 -23.99 -0.17 17.74
N LYS A 211 -24.80 -0.82 18.59
CA LYS A 211 -25.24 -2.22 18.43
C LYS A 211 -25.85 -2.54 17.06
N ASP A 212 -26.60 -1.59 16.50
CA ASP A 212 -27.30 -1.78 15.22
C ASP A 212 -26.85 -0.79 14.15
N ALA A 213 -25.69 -0.14 14.34
CA ALA A 213 -25.19 0.85 13.40
C ALA A 213 -24.49 0.18 12.21
N THR A 214 -24.92 0.52 10.99
CA THR A 214 -24.31 0.03 9.75
C THR A 214 -22.92 0.63 9.53
N GLU A 215 -22.75 1.92 9.90
CA GLU A 215 -21.49 2.66 9.79
C GLU A 215 -21.23 3.43 11.11
N PRO A 216 -20.66 2.77 12.13
CA PRO A 216 -20.43 3.40 13.42
C PRO A 216 -19.29 4.43 13.35
N ASN A 217 -19.60 5.70 13.68
CA ASN A 217 -18.54 6.69 13.89
C ASN A 217 -18.13 6.70 15.37
N LEU A 218 -17.13 5.87 15.69
CA LEU A 218 -16.72 5.59 17.07
C LEU A 218 -16.21 6.83 17.80
N LEU A 219 -15.40 7.64 17.13
CA LEU A 219 -14.76 8.81 17.72
C LEU A 219 -15.77 9.94 17.92
N GLN A 220 -16.54 10.24 16.89
CA GLN A 220 -17.51 11.32 16.96
C GLN A 220 -18.62 11.05 17.99
N SER A 221 -19.04 9.79 18.14
CA SER A 221 -20.05 9.44 19.15
C SER A 221 -19.59 9.66 20.59
N LEU A 222 -18.29 9.67 20.82
CA LEU A 222 -17.67 10.02 22.10
C LEU A 222 -17.33 11.52 22.23
N GLY A 223 -17.60 12.33 21.18
CA GLY A 223 -17.24 13.75 21.14
C GLY A 223 -15.77 14.02 20.86
N VAL A 224 -15.07 13.03 20.34
CA VAL A 224 -13.66 13.12 19.95
C VAL A 224 -13.60 13.48 18.47
N ASN A 225 -13.09 14.66 18.16
CA ASN A 225 -12.85 15.08 16.78
C ASN A 225 -11.36 15.08 16.48
N PRO A 226 -10.88 14.08 15.70
CA PRO A 226 -9.48 14.02 15.34
C PRO A 226 -9.05 15.27 14.57
N GLY A 227 -7.93 15.87 14.97
CA GLY A 227 -7.37 17.04 14.31
C GLY A 227 -5.88 16.87 14.08
N ILE A 228 -5.37 17.49 13.02
CA ILE A 228 -3.93 17.69 12.84
C ILE A 228 -3.64 19.07 13.45
N PHE A 229 -3.10 19.05 14.66
CA PHE A 229 -2.69 20.27 15.34
C PHE A 229 -1.18 20.46 15.12
N PRO A 230 -0.73 21.65 14.72
CA PRO A 230 0.69 21.94 14.64
C PRO A 230 1.29 21.96 16.06
N VAL A 231 1.93 20.87 16.43
CA VAL A 231 2.70 20.78 17.68
C VAL A 231 4.16 21.00 17.32
N ILE A 232 4.77 22.02 17.92
CA ILE A 232 6.19 22.29 17.74
C ILE A 232 6.96 21.32 18.64
N GLY A 233 7.57 20.28 18.04
CA GLY A 233 8.26 19.24 18.80
C GLY A 233 9.64 19.65 19.30
N GLN A 234 10.42 20.36 18.47
CA GLN A 234 11.77 20.83 18.82
C GLN A 234 12.14 22.09 18.05
N PHE A 235 12.91 22.94 18.68
CA PHE A 235 13.55 24.07 18.04
C PHE A 235 15.03 23.73 17.77
N SER A 236 15.54 24.11 16.61
CA SER A 236 16.96 24.00 16.34
C SER A 236 17.75 24.92 17.29
N GLU A 237 18.82 24.42 17.88
CA GLU A 237 19.72 25.24 18.70
C GLU A 237 20.18 26.46 17.89
N GLY A 238 20.11 27.66 18.50
CA GLY A 238 20.44 28.91 17.84
C GLY A 238 19.37 29.51 16.93
N SER A 239 18.19 28.91 16.81
CA SER A 239 17.08 29.54 16.10
C SER A 239 16.53 30.76 16.83
N PRO A 240 15.88 31.73 16.14
CA PRO A 240 15.26 32.88 16.78
C PRO A 240 14.17 32.44 17.82
N ALA A 241 13.49 31.34 17.57
CA ALA A 241 12.50 30.79 18.49
C ALA A 241 13.14 30.29 19.79
N HIS A 242 14.30 29.63 19.72
CA HIS A 242 15.06 29.20 20.89
C HIS A 242 15.61 30.41 21.69
N SER A 243 16.02 31.49 21.01
CA SER A 243 16.55 32.70 21.67
C SER A 243 15.51 33.48 22.46
N VAL A 244 14.22 33.38 22.14
CA VAL A 244 13.11 34.00 22.88
C VAL A 244 12.50 33.07 23.95
N GLY A 245 13.13 31.91 24.22
CA GLY A 245 12.76 31.02 25.31
C GLY A 245 11.53 30.14 25.06
N LEU A 246 11.12 29.98 23.80
CA LEU A 246 10.14 28.96 23.44
C LEU A 246 10.77 27.57 23.65
N ARG A 247 10.11 26.72 24.41
CA ARG A 247 10.54 25.35 24.76
C ARG A 247 9.59 24.32 24.20
#